data_d59686e4fe3aae869368dbe17f432346
#
_entry.id   d59686e4fe3aae869368dbe17f432346
#
_cell.length_a   1.000
_cell.length_b   1.000
_cell.length_c   1.000
_cell.angle_alpha   90.00
_cell.angle_beta   90.00
_cell.angle_gamma   90.00
#
_symmetry.space_group_name_H-M   'P 1'
#
loop_
_entity.id
_entity.type
_entity.pdbx_description
1 polymer ?
#
loop_
_entity_poly.entity_id
_entity_poly.type
_entity_poly.pdbx_seq_one_letter_code
_entity_poly.pdbx_strand_id
1 'polypeptide(L)'
;MLEARRRTSMSVREMGRRLGLGKTESYWLIKKNYFETIIVGKKMRVMIASFEDWYANQCRYHKIDGTPPGTHIKEISMTATDLGRLLGISEGSAYALIGKGHFEVITDLAKMRITKESFWNWYRNQSLYRTVEDQEEERKQMQDTYTMPEAARLLGISRNQFYYIVSKDVFDTVQIGRYKCITKDSFYRWYENQSRYKLTGDLDTKERGE
;
A
#
# COMPACT_ATOMS: atom_id res chain seq x y z
N MET A 1 -39.69 -28.54 -2.52
CA MET A 1 -38.71 -28.09 -3.54
C MET A 1 -37.45 -28.94 -3.36
N LEU A 2 -37.07 -29.75 -4.34
CA LEU A 2 -35.82 -30.51 -4.34
C LEU A 2 -34.68 -29.51 -4.57
N GLU A 3 -33.89 -29.22 -3.52
CA GLU A 3 -32.61 -28.50 -3.70
C GLU A 3 -31.79 -29.30 -4.70
N ALA A 4 -31.47 -28.68 -5.83
CA ALA A 4 -30.58 -29.25 -6.83
C ALA A 4 -29.24 -29.54 -6.14
N ARG A 5 -28.90 -30.82 -5.93
CA ARG A 5 -27.64 -31.25 -5.32
C ARG A 5 -26.50 -30.59 -6.10
N ARG A 6 -25.88 -29.57 -5.52
CA ARG A 6 -24.71 -28.91 -6.10
C ARG A 6 -23.61 -29.94 -6.34
N ARG A 7 -23.14 -30.00 -7.55
CA ARG A 7 -22.06 -30.89 -7.96
C ARG A 7 -20.78 -30.53 -7.21
N THR A 8 -20.19 -31.47 -6.46
CA THR A 8 -19.01 -31.23 -5.59
C THR A 8 -17.69 -31.60 -6.26
N SER A 9 -17.70 -32.38 -7.36
CA SER A 9 -16.49 -32.81 -8.03
C SER A 9 -16.65 -32.83 -9.55
N MET A 10 -15.54 -32.74 -10.29
CA MET A 10 -15.44 -32.79 -11.74
C MET A 10 -14.44 -33.86 -12.21
N SER A 11 -14.53 -34.30 -13.46
CA SER A 11 -13.54 -35.23 -14.01
C SER A 11 -12.22 -34.47 -14.31
N VAL A 12 -11.07 -35.21 -14.34
CA VAL A 12 -9.78 -34.64 -14.75
C VAL A 12 -9.84 -34.02 -16.17
N ARG A 13 -10.59 -34.66 -17.09
CA ARG A 13 -10.80 -34.13 -18.46
C ARG A 13 -11.59 -32.79 -18.46
N GLU A 14 -12.55 -32.66 -17.56
CA GLU A 14 -13.33 -31.42 -17.44
C GLU A 14 -12.48 -30.30 -16.84
N MET A 15 -11.69 -30.58 -15.79
CA MET A 15 -10.71 -29.65 -15.23
C MET A 15 -9.74 -29.17 -16.32
N GLY A 16 -9.17 -30.10 -17.09
CA GLY A 16 -8.28 -29.77 -18.20
C GLY A 16 -8.95 -28.86 -19.23
N ARG A 17 -10.20 -29.15 -19.66
CA ARG A 17 -10.94 -28.28 -20.57
C ARG A 17 -11.17 -26.88 -20.00
N ARG A 18 -11.46 -26.73 -18.71
CA ARG A 18 -11.60 -25.42 -18.07
C ARG A 18 -10.35 -24.57 -18.12
N LEU A 19 -9.17 -25.22 -18.06
CA LEU A 19 -7.87 -24.56 -18.10
C LEU A 19 -7.22 -24.52 -19.50
N GLY A 20 -7.91 -25.03 -20.54
CA GLY A 20 -7.31 -25.13 -21.87
C GLY A 20 -6.16 -26.14 -21.99
N LEU A 21 -6.10 -27.13 -21.06
CA LEU A 21 -5.00 -28.10 -20.98
C LEU A 21 -5.33 -29.39 -21.73
N GLY A 22 -4.32 -29.98 -22.37
CA GLY A 22 -4.37 -31.31 -22.94
C GLY A 22 -4.45 -32.40 -21.85
N LYS A 23 -4.67 -33.67 -22.30
CA LYS A 23 -4.81 -34.82 -21.38
C LYS A 23 -3.57 -35.00 -20.50
N THR A 24 -2.39 -35.00 -21.08
CA THR A 24 -1.11 -35.24 -20.39
C THR A 24 -0.84 -34.14 -19.35
N GLU A 25 -1.03 -32.89 -19.73
CA GLU A 25 -0.85 -31.72 -18.86
C GLU A 25 -1.82 -31.73 -17.68
N SER A 26 -3.09 -32.12 -17.93
CA SER A 26 -4.11 -32.24 -16.88
C SER A 26 -3.70 -33.28 -15.82
N TYR A 27 -3.20 -34.44 -16.21
CA TYR A 27 -2.71 -35.45 -15.27
C TYR A 27 -1.40 -35.05 -14.60
N TRP A 28 -0.55 -34.30 -15.29
CA TRP A 28 0.66 -33.75 -14.69
C TRP A 28 0.31 -32.73 -13.59
N LEU A 29 -0.70 -31.89 -13.83
CA LEU A 29 -1.19 -30.93 -12.83
C LEU A 29 -1.75 -31.64 -11.59
N ILE A 30 -2.47 -32.77 -11.76
CA ILE A 30 -2.94 -33.62 -10.67
C ILE A 30 -1.77 -34.13 -9.81
N LYS A 31 -0.68 -34.60 -10.44
CA LYS A 31 0.51 -35.10 -9.73
C LYS A 31 1.19 -34.05 -8.85
N LYS A 32 0.95 -32.77 -9.09
CA LYS A 32 1.45 -31.66 -8.26
C LYS A 32 0.71 -31.50 -6.94
N ASN A 33 -0.41 -32.22 -6.74
CA ASN A 33 -1.21 -32.20 -5.53
C ASN A 33 -1.65 -30.78 -5.08
N TYR A 34 -1.89 -29.87 -6.01
CA TYR A 34 -2.32 -28.51 -5.70
C TYR A 34 -3.75 -28.43 -5.18
N PHE A 35 -4.55 -29.43 -5.43
CA PHE A 35 -5.95 -29.51 -5.01
C PHE A 35 -6.37 -30.95 -4.75
N GLU A 36 -7.43 -31.12 -3.97
CA GLU A 36 -7.93 -32.42 -3.52
C GLU A 36 -8.52 -33.22 -4.66
N THR A 37 -8.16 -34.52 -4.72
CA THR A 37 -8.72 -35.51 -5.63
C THR A 37 -9.28 -36.71 -4.88
N ILE A 38 -10.37 -37.29 -5.43
CA ILE A 38 -11.02 -38.48 -4.90
C ILE A 38 -11.17 -39.52 -6.00
N ILE A 39 -11.30 -40.78 -5.61
CA ILE A 39 -11.60 -41.89 -6.54
C ILE A 39 -13.04 -42.31 -6.35
N VAL A 40 -13.83 -42.21 -7.42
CA VAL A 40 -15.24 -42.64 -7.43
C VAL A 40 -15.43 -43.64 -8.56
N GLY A 41 -15.81 -44.88 -8.24
CA GLY A 41 -16.04 -45.92 -9.25
C GLY A 41 -14.84 -46.16 -10.18
N LYS A 42 -13.63 -46.30 -9.62
CA LYS A 42 -12.36 -46.45 -10.35
C LYS A 42 -11.95 -45.22 -11.20
N LYS A 43 -12.62 -44.10 -11.10
CA LYS A 43 -12.31 -42.86 -11.82
C LYS A 43 -11.85 -41.78 -10.87
N MET A 44 -10.72 -41.14 -11.18
CA MET A 44 -10.22 -40.00 -10.45
C MET A 44 -11.08 -38.76 -10.74
N ARG A 45 -11.42 -38.02 -9.69
CA ARG A 45 -12.21 -36.79 -9.76
C ARG A 45 -11.51 -35.70 -8.94
N VAL A 46 -11.67 -34.47 -9.37
CA VAL A 46 -11.15 -33.27 -8.71
C VAL A 46 -12.28 -32.63 -7.89
N MET A 47 -12.00 -32.31 -6.64
CA MET A 47 -12.93 -31.59 -5.79
C MET A 47 -13.03 -30.14 -6.25
N ILE A 48 -14.27 -29.68 -6.58
CA ILE A 48 -14.48 -28.35 -7.15
C ILE A 48 -14.07 -27.25 -6.18
N ALA A 49 -14.45 -27.36 -4.91
CA ALA A 49 -14.11 -26.36 -3.90
C ALA A 49 -12.57 -26.17 -3.77
N SER A 50 -11.82 -27.28 -3.64
CA SER A 50 -10.37 -27.22 -3.54
C SER A 50 -9.70 -26.71 -4.82
N PHE A 51 -10.24 -27.06 -6.01
CA PHE A 51 -9.76 -26.49 -7.27
C PHE A 51 -10.02 -24.98 -7.37
N GLU A 52 -11.19 -24.49 -6.97
CA GLU A 52 -11.49 -23.05 -7.01
C GLU A 52 -10.64 -22.28 -6.00
N ASP A 53 -10.42 -22.85 -4.81
CA ASP A 53 -9.51 -22.28 -3.81
C ASP A 53 -8.08 -22.18 -4.35
N TRP A 54 -7.54 -23.26 -4.90
CA TRP A 54 -6.25 -23.21 -5.58
C TRP A 54 -6.21 -22.18 -6.71
N TYR A 55 -7.29 -22.11 -7.51
CA TYR A 55 -7.37 -21.16 -8.63
C TYR A 55 -7.38 -19.70 -8.15
N ALA A 56 -8.00 -19.42 -7.03
CA ALA A 56 -7.99 -18.09 -6.40
C ALA A 56 -6.62 -17.69 -5.85
N ASN A 57 -5.72 -18.66 -5.62
CA ASN A 57 -4.41 -18.46 -5.01
C ASN A 57 -3.22 -18.64 -5.98
N GLN A 58 -3.47 -18.78 -7.29
CA GLN A 58 -2.42 -18.90 -8.30
C GLN A 58 -2.62 -17.87 -9.43
N CYS A 59 -1.56 -17.53 -10.19
CA CYS A 59 -1.63 -16.57 -11.30
C CYS A 59 -1.11 -17.14 -12.64
N ARG A 60 -0.73 -18.43 -12.67
CA ARG A 60 -0.08 -19.07 -13.83
C ARG A 60 -1.10 -19.62 -14.84
N TYR A 61 -2.13 -20.30 -14.35
CA TYR A 61 -3.15 -20.95 -15.18
C TYR A 61 -4.37 -20.07 -15.30
N HIS A 62 -4.95 -20.01 -16.51
CA HIS A 62 -6.13 -19.22 -16.83
C HIS A 62 -7.28 -20.12 -17.27
N LYS A 63 -8.48 -19.86 -16.78
CA LYS A 63 -9.68 -20.51 -17.29
C LYS A 63 -10.05 -19.95 -18.66
N ILE A 64 -10.52 -20.82 -19.55
CA ILE A 64 -10.94 -20.44 -20.91
C ILE A 64 -12.22 -19.58 -20.93
N ASP A 65 -12.99 -19.59 -19.84
CA ASP A 65 -14.19 -18.76 -19.68
C ASP A 65 -13.88 -17.28 -19.33
N GLY A 66 -12.58 -16.92 -19.27
CA GLY A 66 -12.13 -15.56 -18.96
C GLY A 66 -12.12 -15.21 -17.48
N THR A 67 -12.52 -16.12 -16.57
CA THR A 67 -12.46 -15.88 -15.11
C THR A 67 -11.00 -15.64 -14.70
N PRO A 68 -10.66 -14.50 -14.07
CA PRO A 68 -9.29 -14.18 -13.72
C PRO A 68 -8.75 -15.09 -12.61
N PRO A 69 -7.49 -15.56 -12.71
CA PRO A 69 -6.86 -16.31 -11.64
C PRO A 69 -6.36 -15.38 -10.53
N GLY A 70 -6.12 -15.96 -9.37
CA GLY A 70 -5.44 -15.28 -8.27
C GLY A 70 -6.23 -14.16 -7.64
N THR A 71 -7.54 -14.26 -7.56
CA THR A 71 -8.40 -13.24 -6.95
C THR A 71 -8.01 -13.01 -5.49
N HIS A 72 -7.94 -14.07 -4.70
CA HIS A 72 -7.58 -13.99 -3.29
C HIS A 72 -6.13 -13.52 -3.08
N ILE A 73 -5.18 -14.11 -3.81
CA ILE A 73 -3.77 -13.72 -3.65
C ILE A 73 -3.52 -12.24 -4.03
N LYS A 74 -4.27 -11.71 -5.01
CA LYS A 74 -4.18 -10.28 -5.38
C LYS A 74 -4.78 -9.36 -4.33
N GLU A 75 -5.80 -9.80 -3.61
CA GLU A 75 -6.40 -9.05 -2.50
C GLU A 75 -5.44 -8.90 -1.33
N ILE A 76 -4.74 -9.97 -0.95
CA ILE A 76 -3.86 -9.99 0.23
C ILE A 76 -2.41 -9.59 -0.07
N SER A 77 -2.03 -9.42 -1.32
CA SER A 77 -0.64 -9.14 -1.71
C SER A 77 -0.53 -8.06 -2.79
N MET A 78 0.68 -7.54 -3.00
CA MET A 78 1.01 -6.56 -4.03
C MET A 78 2.31 -6.94 -4.73
N THR A 79 2.48 -6.50 -5.99
CA THR A 79 3.73 -6.65 -6.76
C THR A 79 4.71 -5.54 -6.42
N ALA A 80 5.99 -5.68 -6.85
CA ALA A 80 6.99 -4.60 -6.73
C ALA A 80 6.53 -3.32 -7.47
N THR A 81 5.85 -3.47 -8.62
CA THR A 81 5.27 -2.34 -9.37
C THR A 81 4.19 -1.62 -8.56
N ASP A 82 3.30 -2.39 -7.87
CA ASP A 82 2.26 -1.81 -7.02
C ASP A 82 2.87 -1.10 -5.80
N LEU A 83 3.90 -1.69 -5.18
CA LEU A 83 4.66 -1.07 -4.11
C LEU A 83 5.32 0.23 -4.56
N GLY A 84 5.91 0.24 -5.77
CA GLY A 84 6.51 1.44 -6.36
C GLY A 84 5.50 2.57 -6.52
N ARG A 85 4.30 2.27 -7.06
CA ARG A 85 3.20 3.26 -7.18
C ARG A 85 2.73 3.76 -5.81
N LEU A 86 2.57 2.86 -4.85
CA LEU A 86 2.08 3.20 -3.51
C LEU A 86 3.02 4.17 -2.78
N LEU A 87 4.33 3.98 -2.93
CA LEU A 87 5.35 4.82 -2.28
C LEU A 87 5.89 5.97 -3.16
N GLY A 88 5.47 6.07 -4.43
CA GLY A 88 5.99 7.05 -5.37
C GLY A 88 7.47 6.84 -5.72
N ILE A 89 7.95 5.58 -5.76
CA ILE A 89 9.33 5.22 -6.09
C ILE A 89 9.41 4.38 -7.36
N SER A 90 10.59 4.31 -7.97
CA SER A 90 10.81 3.46 -9.15
C SER A 90 10.64 1.97 -8.82
N GLU A 91 10.31 1.17 -9.84
CA GLU A 91 10.19 -0.28 -9.69
C GLU A 91 11.50 -0.91 -9.21
N GLY A 92 12.65 -0.43 -9.71
CA GLY A 92 13.97 -0.86 -9.26
C GLY A 92 14.21 -0.58 -7.77
N SER A 93 13.79 0.61 -7.29
CA SER A 93 13.86 0.96 -5.87
C SER A 93 12.92 0.09 -5.03
N ALA A 94 11.75 -0.27 -5.57
CA ALA A 94 10.82 -1.18 -4.90
C ALA A 94 11.42 -2.59 -4.76
N TYR A 95 12.06 -3.13 -5.81
CA TYR A 95 12.78 -4.40 -5.71
C TYR A 95 13.93 -4.35 -4.71
N ALA A 96 14.72 -3.27 -4.70
CA ALA A 96 15.79 -3.08 -3.72
C ALA A 96 15.24 -3.02 -2.28
N LEU A 97 14.10 -2.40 -2.09
CA LEU A 97 13.43 -2.35 -0.79
C LEU A 97 12.93 -3.72 -0.33
N ILE A 98 12.33 -4.50 -1.24
CA ILE A 98 11.92 -5.89 -0.97
C ILE A 98 13.14 -6.76 -0.60
N GLY A 99 14.26 -6.58 -1.31
CA GLY A 99 15.52 -7.31 -1.06
C GLY A 99 16.14 -7.07 0.33
N LYS A 100 15.72 -6.01 1.05
CA LYS A 100 16.14 -5.78 2.45
C LYS A 100 15.51 -6.75 3.47
N GLY A 101 14.57 -7.59 3.04
CA GLY A 101 13.97 -8.63 3.90
C GLY A 101 12.94 -8.12 4.91
N HIS A 102 12.38 -6.93 4.69
CA HIS A 102 11.36 -6.37 5.60
C HIS A 102 9.97 -6.96 5.40
N PHE A 103 9.75 -7.68 4.30
CA PHE A 103 8.42 -8.14 3.89
C PHE A 103 8.37 -9.66 3.78
N GLU A 104 7.19 -10.19 3.99
CA GLU A 104 6.88 -11.57 3.65
C GLU A 104 6.67 -11.67 2.14
N VAL A 105 7.52 -12.49 1.47
CA VAL A 105 7.58 -12.60 0.01
C VAL A 105 6.94 -13.90 -0.45
N ILE A 106 6.08 -13.82 -1.46
CA ILE A 106 5.44 -14.95 -2.14
C ILE A 106 6.13 -15.14 -3.50
N THR A 107 6.89 -16.22 -3.67
CA THR A 107 7.72 -16.49 -4.87
C THR A 107 7.12 -17.51 -5.84
N ASP A 108 6.19 -18.37 -5.39
CA ASP A 108 5.65 -19.48 -6.19
C ASP A 108 4.65 -19.04 -7.27
N LEU A 109 4.57 -17.74 -7.52
CA LEU A 109 3.68 -17.12 -8.49
C LEU A 109 4.47 -16.67 -9.74
N ALA A 110 3.73 -16.34 -10.83
CA ALA A 110 4.33 -15.83 -12.06
C ALA A 110 5.18 -14.56 -11.86
N LYS A 111 4.86 -13.77 -10.83
CA LYS A 111 5.62 -12.58 -10.40
C LYS A 111 5.78 -12.63 -8.89
N MET A 112 6.94 -12.17 -8.40
CA MET A 112 7.18 -11.94 -6.97
C MET A 112 6.13 -10.98 -6.41
N ARG A 113 5.59 -11.32 -5.25
CA ARG A 113 4.62 -10.50 -4.52
C ARG A 113 5.00 -10.42 -3.05
N ILE A 114 4.61 -9.36 -2.39
CA ILE A 114 4.72 -9.21 -0.93
C ILE A 114 3.33 -9.19 -0.32
N THR A 115 3.16 -9.69 0.90
CA THR A 115 1.89 -9.60 1.59
C THR A 115 1.62 -8.16 2.02
N LYS A 116 0.38 -7.70 1.84
CA LYS A 116 -0.03 -6.34 2.29
C LYS A 116 0.10 -6.18 3.80
N GLU A 117 -0.13 -7.26 4.55
CA GLU A 117 0.00 -7.26 6.00
C GLU A 117 1.43 -6.95 6.43
N SER A 118 2.44 -7.66 5.89
CA SER A 118 3.85 -7.40 6.20
C SER A 118 4.28 -5.98 5.81
N PHE A 119 3.78 -5.48 4.66
CA PHE A 119 4.01 -4.10 4.25
C PHE A 119 3.46 -3.10 5.27
N TRP A 120 2.19 -3.21 5.67
CA TRP A 120 1.59 -2.27 6.61
C TRP A 120 2.18 -2.37 8.01
N ASN A 121 2.62 -3.56 8.44
CA ASN A 121 3.35 -3.74 9.69
C ASN A 121 4.70 -3.01 9.66
N TRP A 122 5.46 -3.15 8.58
CA TRP A 122 6.69 -2.41 8.38
C TRP A 122 6.43 -0.90 8.27
N TYR A 123 5.44 -0.49 7.49
CA TYR A 123 5.14 0.92 7.23
C TYR A 123 4.85 1.71 8.51
N ARG A 124 4.11 1.14 9.44
CA ARG A 124 3.81 1.77 10.74
C ARG A 124 5.04 1.95 11.63
N ASN A 125 6.08 1.16 11.44
CA ASN A 125 7.28 1.13 12.29
C ASN A 125 8.50 1.84 11.66
N GLN A 126 8.33 2.56 10.55
CA GLN A 126 9.39 3.32 9.90
C GLN A 126 8.95 4.78 9.65
N SER A 127 9.94 5.69 9.42
CA SER A 127 9.68 7.13 9.20
C SER A 127 10.26 7.65 7.88
N LEU A 128 10.93 6.80 7.10
CA LEU A 128 11.65 7.22 5.88
C LEU A 128 10.73 7.30 4.66
N TYR A 129 9.86 6.30 4.50
CA TYR A 129 8.96 6.21 3.35
C TYR A 129 7.56 6.69 3.73
N ARG A 130 6.90 7.38 2.80
CA ARG A 130 5.51 7.79 2.87
C ARG A 130 4.78 7.31 1.63
N THR A 131 3.51 6.91 1.77
CA THR A 131 2.66 6.66 0.61
C THR A 131 2.42 7.95 -0.17
N VAL A 132 2.07 7.85 -1.44
CA VAL A 132 1.74 9.03 -2.26
C VAL A 132 0.56 9.79 -1.64
N GLU A 133 -0.41 9.06 -1.09
CA GLU A 133 -1.58 9.64 -0.42
C GLU A 133 -1.17 10.42 0.83
N ASP A 134 -0.35 9.84 1.71
CA ASP A 134 0.15 10.53 2.91
C ASP A 134 1.00 11.76 2.55
N GLN A 135 1.82 11.68 1.48
CA GLN A 135 2.61 12.83 1.00
C GLN A 135 1.72 13.98 0.52
N GLU A 136 0.61 13.67 -0.15
CA GLU A 136 -0.35 14.68 -0.58
C GLU A 136 -1.09 15.30 0.60
N GLU A 137 -1.45 14.50 1.58
CA GLU A 137 -2.10 14.98 2.79
C GLU A 137 -1.15 15.84 3.64
N GLU A 138 0.10 15.39 3.85
CA GLU A 138 1.13 16.18 4.51
C GLU A 138 1.37 17.53 3.78
N ARG A 139 1.35 17.53 2.44
CA ARG A 139 1.52 18.76 1.65
C ARG A 139 0.35 19.73 1.85
N LYS A 140 -0.89 19.22 1.88
CA LYS A 140 -2.08 20.07 2.17
C LYS A 140 -1.99 20.68 3.57
N GLN A 141 -1.65 19.88 4.57
CA GLN A 141 -1.48 20.36 5.94
C GLN A 141 -0.36 21.40 6.06
N MET A 142 0.74 21.26 5.28
CA MET A 142 1.82 22.23 5.25
C MET A 142 1.39 23.60 4.68
N GLN A 143 0.36 23.66 3.83
CA GLN A 143 -0.13 24.94 3.29
C GLN A 143 -0.69 25.86 4.38
N ASP A 144 -1.29 25.30 5.42
CA ASP A 144 -1.91 26.03 6.53
C ASP A 144 -1.01 26.15 7.77
N THR A 145 0.27 25.79 7.63
CA THR A 145 1.24 25.78 8.73
C THR A 145 2.55 26.45 8.35
N TYR A 146 3.33 26.81 9.36
CA TYR A 146 4.74 27.18 9.22
C TYR A 146 5.61 26.16 9.95
N THR A 147 6.69 25.75 9.30
CA THR A 147 7.76 25.05 10.00
C THR A 147 8.47 25.99 10.97
N MET A 148 9.14 25.46 11.98
CA MET A 148 9.89 26.30 12.96
C MET A 148 10.92 27.23 12.29
N PRO A 149 11.69 26.79 11.25
CA PRO A 149 12.59 27.69 10.55
C PRO A 149 11.90 28.80 9.72
N GLU A 150 10.73 28.50 9.13
CA GLU A 150 9.94 29.49 8.38
C GLU A 150 9.38 30.57 9.30
N ALA A 151 8.77 30.17 10.41
CA ALA A 151 8.24 31.10 11.39
C ALA A 151 9.34 31.97 12.02
N ALA A 152 10.52 31.41 12.31
CA ALA A 152 11.68 32.18 12.78
C ALA A 152 12.15 33.22 11.74
N ARG A 153 12.19 32.84 10.46
CA ARG A 153 12.50 33.76 9.34
C ARG A 153 11.50 34.89 9.21
N LEU A 154 10.22 34.58 9.31
CA LEU A 154 9.13 35.59 9.27
C LEU A 154 9.32 36.67 10.31
N LEU A 155 9.80 36.31 11.50
CA LEU A 155 10.04 37.25 12.59
C LEU A 155 11.45 37.85 12.61
N GLY A 156 12.33 37.47 11.66
CA GLY A 156 13.71 37.95 11.62
C GLY A 156 14.56 37.52 12.82
N ILE A 157 14.24 36.39 13.46
CA ILE A 157 14.94 35.90 14.66
C ILE A 157 15.61 34.55 14.43
N SER A 158 16.52 34.20 15.32
CA SER A 158 17.19 32.90 15.28
C SER A 158 16.23 31.75 15.62
N ARG A 159 16.54 30.51 15.14
CA ARG A 159 15.78 29.30 15.49
C ARG A 159 15.67 29.11 17.02
N ASN A 160 16.75 29.33 17.75
CA ASN A 160 16.77 29.15 19.20
C ASN A 160 15.83 30.13 19.92
N GLN A 161 15.80 31.37 19.47
CA GLN A 161 14.86 32.37 19.99
C GLN A 161 13.42 31.98 19.69
N PHE A 162 13.15 31.45 18.49
CA PHE A 162 11.81 31.00 18.14
C PHE A 162 11.39 29.79 18.97
N TYR A 163 12.26 28.77 19.13
CA TYR A 163 11.97 27.64 20.02
C TYR A 163 11.68 28.05 21.47
N TYR A 164 12.36 29.09 21.97
CA TYR A 164 12.06 29.64 23.30
C TYR A 164 10.63 30.26 23.35
N ILE A 165 10.15 30.89 22.26
CA ILE A 165 8.77 31.38 22.21
C ILE A 165 7.79 30.22 22.18
N VAL A 166 8.05 29.21 21.34
CA VAL A 166 7.23 27.99 21.23
C VAL A 166 7.12 27.24 22.57
N SER A 167 8.21 27.20 23.35
CA SER A 167 8.21 26.53 24.67
C SER A 167 7.30 27.20 25.74
N LYS A 168 6.77 28.38 25.43
CA LYS A 168 5.77 29.08 26.29
C LYS A 168 4.32 28.69 25.96
N ASP A 169 4.13 27.69 25.08
CA ASP A 169 2.82 27.16 24.71
C ASP A 169 1.84 28.19 24.10
N VAL A 170 2.40 29.20 23.39
CA VAL A 170 1.64 30.29 22.79
C VAL A 170 1.10 29.98 21.39
N PHE A 171 1.47 28.83 20.82
CA PHE A 171 1.08 28.40 19.48
C PHE A 171 0.42 27.03 19.51
N ASP A 172 -0.57 26.87 18.62
CA ASP A 172 -1.10 25.56 18.30
C ASP A 172 -0.09 24.83 17.40
N THR A 173 0.46 23.73 17.89
CA THR A 173 1.48 22.95 17.18
C THR A 173 0.88 21.67 16.63
N VAL A 174 1.30 21.28 15.43
CA VAL A 174 0.90 20.05 14.74
C VAL A 174 2.14 19.30 14.27
N GLN A 175 2.09 17.97 14.33
CA GLN A 175 3.13 17.10 13.80
C GLN A 175 2.75 16.69 12.37
N ILE A 176 3.53 17.12 11.36
CA ILE A 176 3.34 16.77 9.95
C ILE A 176 4.56 15.95 9.51
N GLY A 177 4.36 14.66 9.29
CA GLY A 177 5.47 13.76 9.06
C GLY A 177 6.52 13.81 10.18
N ARG A 178 7.75 14.19 9.84
CA ARG A 178 8.86 14.37 10.79
C ARG A 178 8.99 15.81 11.32
N TYR A 179 8.18 16.75 10.85
CA TYR A 179 8.29 18.16 11.20
C TYR A 179 7.24 18.55 12.24
N LYS A 180 7.69 19.23 13.30
CA LYS A 180 6.79 19.97 14.17
C LYS A 180 6.53 21.33 13.54
N CYS A 181 5.28 21.63 13.25
CA CYS A 181 4.82 22.87 12.61
C CYS A 181 3.89 23.64 13.56
N ILE A 182 3.68 24.91 13.29
CA ILE A 182 2.68 25.73 13.94
C ILE A 182 1.60 26.11 12.94
N THR A 183 0.34 26.23 13.36
CA THR A 183 -0.72 26.68 12.49
C THR A 183 -0.57 28.16 12.16
N LYS A 184 -0.84 28.57 10.92
CA LYS A 184 -0.79 29.97 10.50
C LYS A 184 -1.73 30.84 11.36
N ASP A 185 -2.92 30.32 11.65
CA ASP A 185 -3.90 31.01 12.50
C ASP A 185 -3.37 31.33 13.89
N SER A 186 -2.73 30.35 14.58
CA SER A 186 -2.17 30.58 15.90
C SER A 186 -0.99 31.53 15.87
N PHE A 187 -0.17 31.47 14.79
CA PHE A 187 0.95 32.38 14.59
C PHE A 187 0.46 33.82 14.45
N TYR A 188 -0.51 34.09 13.57
CA TYR A 188 -1.04 35.45 13.36
C TYR A 188 -1.80 35.95 14.58
N ARG A 189 -2.62 35.10 15.22
CA ARG A 189 -3.30 35.44 16.47
C ARG A 189 -2.30 35.86 17.57
N TRP A 190 -1.20 35.14 17.73
CA TRP A 190 -0.14 35.52 18.65
C TRP A 190 0.56 36.81 18.21
N TYR A 191 0.85 36.94 16.90
CA TYR A 191 1.53 38.10 16.37
C TYR A 191 0.76 39.40 16.61
N GLU A 192 -0.54 39.41 16.46
CA GLU A 192 -1.43 40.58 16.72
C GLU A 192 -1.44 40.98 18.19
N ASN A 193 -1.22 40.05 19.11
CA ASN A 193 -1.27 40.28 20.55
C ASN A 193 0.11 40.57 21.19
N GLN A 194 1.15 40.80 20.36
CA GLN A 194 2.49 41.15 20.85
C GLN A 194 3.01 42.40 20.13
N SER A 195 3.92 43.18 20.76
CA SER A 195 4.53 44.40 20.19
C SER A 195 6.04 44.31 19.96
N ARG A 196 6.66 43.20 20.40
CA ARG A 196 8.12 43.04 20.41
C ARG A 196 8.72 42.66 19.07
N TYR A 197 8.04 41.80 18.31
CA TYR A 197 8.52 41.25 17.03
C TYR A 197 7.76 41.86 15.87
N LYS A 198 8.47 42.12 14.76
CA LYS A 198 7.89 42.63 13.51
C LYS A 198 8.14 41.61 12.42
N LEU A 199 7.18 41.45 11.48
CA LEU A 199 7.39 40.61 10.31
C LEU A 199 8.45 41.26 9.42
N THR A 200 9.41 40.47 8.98
CA THR A 200 10.38 40.84 7.96
C THR A 200 9.69 40.68 6.60
N GLY A 201 9.48 41.80 5.88
CA GLY A 201 8.59 41.95 4.72
C GLY A 201 8.94 41.20 3.42
N ASP A 202 9.59 40.05 3.47
CA ASP A 202 10.09 39.33 2.28
C ASP A 202 9.21 38.14 1.81
N LEU A 203 8.03 37.90 2.38
CA LEU A 203 7.18 36.79 1.96
C LEU A 203 5.82 37.17 1.36
N ASP A 204 5.51 38.47 1.32
CA ASP A 204 4.21 38.95 0.76
C ASP A 204 4.18 39.07 -0.76
N THR A 205 5.26 38.76 -1.47
CA THR A 205 5.38 38.96 -2.93
C THR A 205 5.20 37.70 -3.77
N LYS A 206 4.99 36.51 -3.17
CA LYS A 206 4.78 35.27 -3.95
C LYS A 206 3.36 34.73 -4.00
N GLU A 207 2.44 35.26 -3.20
CA GLU A 207 1.03 34.82 -3.21
C GLU A 207 0.06 35.82 -3.88
N ARG A 208 0.54 36.90 -4.51
CA ARG A 208 -0.29 37.86 -5.27
C ARG A 208 0.17 37.97 -6.74
N GLY A 209 0.46 36.88 -7.37
CA GLY A 209 0.83 36.83 -8.77
C GLY A 209 0.29 35.62 -9.48
N GLU A 210 -0.85 35.83 -10.16
CA GLU A 210 -1.52 35.01 -11.18
C GLU A 210 -2.31 33.81 -10.71
#